data_eacb3cb925e4b0a38cdd90f6583a30c0
#
_entry.id   eacb3cb925e4b0a38cdd90f6583a30c0
#
_cell.length_a   1.000
_cell.length_b   1.000
_cell.length_c   1.000
_cell.angle_alpha   90.00
_cell.angle_beta   90.00
_cell.angle_gamma   90.00
#
_symmetry.space_group_name_H-M   'P 1'
#
loop_
_entity.id
_entity.type
_entity.pdbx_description
1 polymer ?
#
loop_
_entity_poly.entity_id
_entity_poly.type
_entity_poly.pdbx_seq_one_letter_code
_entity_poly.pdbx_strand_id
1 'polypeptide(L)'
;VGPLNEVRDVETLQQIGQLLARENQRLVAKNLELSAELARLRGEPVVEQLALTIEAQLAAARTTPTPAEAPPALTGAPRPARPGHGPRPQPALPIVDIAHTLPADHRACPACGGTLVEMAGQVETTERITSVKLTYQIERHARQKYRCACNGAVVTAPGPAMLIPGGRYSPTFAVGVAVAKYADHLPLERQARMMAREGLAVDSQTLWDQIQALARHLEPTYEALGQRALAAPVINVDETRWPRLGGAPATGAVWSVYAPDTAFYRILPGKSAEEGRQVLGSYRGTAVVDGYAVYEVLARAGPDLQLAHCWAHTKRKFDEVAEHWPTACAEIRTHIGELYAIERLVPRPFPGEAAAQAQRQQLRHERSRPILDQIWRWATEQVGLPRSEFGKAVRYMLERWDGLTRFVDDPRIPLDNNAAERALRGPVVGRKNHYGSRSLRGTQVAALFYTLCETARLVGVDPHAYLLRAVDAAIATPGTVTLPDALLATSTD
;
A
#
# COMPACT_ATOMS: atom_id res chain seq x y z
N VAL A 1 3.06 26.98 28.04
CA VAL A 1 2.40 27.42 26.81
C VAL A 1 1.43 26.29 26.44
N GLY A 2 0.11 26.55 26.48
CA GLY A 2 -0.93 25.57 26.12
C GLY A 2 -0.88 25.20 24.63
N PRO A 3 -1.65 24.19 24.19
CA PRO A 3 -1.63 23.75 22.80
C PRO A 3 -2.09 24.87 21.86
N LEU A 4 -1.35 25.05 20.76
CA LEU A 4 -1.56 26.12 19.73
C LEU A 4 -3.00 26.18 19.17
N ASN A 5 -3.80 25.14 19.34
CA ASN A 5 -5.18 25.06 18.84
C ASN A 5 -6.18 25.91 19.64
N GLU A 6 -5.79 26.48 20.79
CA GLU A 6 -6.66 27.28 21.65
C GLU A 6 -6.44 28.79 21.48
N VAL A 7 -5.42 29.19 20.71
CA VAL A 7 -5.10 30.62 20.49
C VAL A 7 -5.98 31.17 19.37
N ARG A 8 -6.96 32.00 19.72
CA ARG A 8 -7.88 32.68 18.78
C ARG A 8 -7.54 34.15 18.53
N ASP A 9 -6.61 34.68 19.27
CA ASP A 9 -6.22 36.09 19.15
C ASP A 9 -5.14 36.29 18.08
N VAL A 10 -5.42 37.15 17.10
CA VAL A 10 -4.57 37.45 15.94
C VAL A 10 -3.22 38.03 16.37
N GLU A 11 -3.20 38.83 17.44
CA GLU A 11 -1.97 39.48 17.95
C GLU A 11 -1.02 38.44 18.57
N THR A 12 -1.57 37.48 19.32
CA THR A 12 -0.82 36.38 19.89
C THR A 12 -0.29 35.44 18.79
N LEU A 13 -1.07 35.15 17.74
CA LEU A 13 -0.61 34.38 16.58
C LEU A 13 0.50 35.06 15.80
N GLN A 14 0.44 36.41 15.65
CA GLN A 14 1.51 37.20 15.03
C GLN A 14 2.79 37.19 15.87
N GLN A 15 2.70 37.27 17.19
CA GLN A 15 3.85 37.18 18.10
C GLN A 15 4.49 35.81 18.05
N ILE A 16 3.69 34.74 18.06
CA ILE A 16 4.18 33.34 17.89
C ILE A 16 4.85 33.18 16.51
N GLY A 17 4.25 33.70 15.45
CA GLY A 17 4.84 33.68 14.10
C GLY A 17 6.20 34.35 14.05
N GLN A 18 6.36 35.53 14.71
CA GLN A 18 7.62 36.25 14.80
C GLN A 18 8.69 35.47 15.62
N LEU A 19 8.28 34.85 16.73
CA LEU A 19 9.17 34.02 17.54
C LEU A 19 9.67 32.78 16.77
N LEU A 20 8.76 32.10 16.05
CA LEU A 20 9.11 30.96 15.22
C LEU A 20 10.02 31.36 14.06
N ALA A 21 9.80 32.54 13.45
CA ALA A 21 10.68 33.04 12.40
C ALA A 21 12.09 33.34 12.91
N ARG A 22 12.22 33.92 14.13
CA ARG A 22 13.52 34.18 14.77
C ARG A 22 14.25 32.88 15.12
N GLU A 23 13.53 31.90 15.67
CA GLU A 23 14.14 30.59 16.01
C GLU A 23 14.55 29.81 14.77
N ASN A 24 13.76 29.85 13.69
CA ASN A 24 14.16 29.29 12.40
C ASN A 24 15.43 29.95 11.85
N GLN A 25 15.55 31.27 11.91
CA GLN A 25 16.77 31.99 11.51
C GLN A 25 17.99 31.55 12.33
N ARG A 26 17.82 31.38 13.63
CA ARG A 26 18.87 30.89 14.52
C ARG A 26 19.32 29.47 14.19
N LEU A 27 18.35 28.57 13.93
CA LEU A 27 18.64 27.17 13.56
C LEU A 27 19.33 27.07 12.20
N VAL A 28 18.95 27.90 11.22
CA VAL A 28 19.61 27.98 9.90
C VAL A 28 21.06 28.45 10.05
N ALA A 29 21.30 29.51 10.84
CA ALA A 29 22.65 30.00 11.10
C ALA A 29 23.54 28.93 11.79
N LYS A 30 22.99 28.20 12.77
CA LYS A 30 23.72 27.13 13.45
C LYS A 30 24.01 25.94 12.55
N ASN A 31 23.10 25.58 11.65
CA ASN A 31 23.33 24.54 10.65
C ASN A 31 24.41 24.92 9.64
N LEU A 32 24.48 26.19 9.24
CA LEU A 32 25.55 26.69 8.37
C LEU A 32 26.91 26.63 9.05
N GLU A 33 26.99 27.04 10.32
CA GLU A 33 28.20 26.95 11.14
C GLU A 33 28.70 25.50 11.25
N LEU A 34 27.80 24.55 11.60
CA LEU A 34 28.11 23.14 11.71
C LEU A 34 28.52 22.51 10.38
N SER A 35 27.89 22.94 9.28
CA SER A 35 28.23 22.46 7.95
C SER A 35 29.62 22.96 7.51
N ALA A 36 29.96 24.19 7.83
CA ALA A 36 31.29 24.77 7.57
C ALA A 36 32.38 24.06 8.41
N GLU A 37 32.08 23.73 9.66
CA GLU A 37 32.99 22.99 10.54
C GLU A 37 33.20 21.55 10.07
N LEU A 38 32.15 20.88 9.61
CA LEU A 38 32.21 19.55 8.99
C LEU A 38 33.02 19.56 7.70
N ALA A 39 32.88 20.57 6.84
CA ALA A 39 33.67 20.71 5.62
C ALA A 39 35.16 20.90 5.95
N ARG A 40 35.48 21.71 6.98
CA ARG A 40 36.88 21.88 7.45
C ARG A 40 37.46 20.58 7.98
N LEU A 41 36.71 19.81 8.77
CA LEU A 41 37.15 18.52 9.30
C LEU A 41 37.35 17.46 8.20
N ARG A 42 36.65 17.58 7.07
CA ARG A 42 36.75 16.68 5.91
C ARG A 42 37.81 17.13 4.90
N GLY A 43 38.38 18.31 5.06
CA GLY A 43 39.33 18.88 4.09
C GLY A 43 38.64 19.29 2.77
N GLU A 44 37.34 19.52 2.78
CA GLU A 44 36.56 19.95 1.61
C GLU A 44 36.56 21.49 1.51
N PRO A 45 36.54 22.09 0.30
CA PRO A 45 36.43 23.54 0.17
C PRO A 45 35.06 24.01 0.69
N VAL A 46 35.08 25.07 1.53
CA VAL A 46 33.86 25.71 2.06
C VAL A 46 33.11 26.36 0.89
N VAL A 47 31.95 25.87 0.54
CA VAL A 47 31.16 26.33 -0.60
C VAL A 47 30.36 27.58 -0.16
N GLU A 48 30.83 28.77 -0.52
CA GLU A 48 30.13 30.04 -0.34
C GLU A 48 28.75 30.09 -1.04
N GLN A 49 28.54 29.24 -2.05
CA GLN A 49 27.29 29.13 -2.82
C GLN A 49 26.08 28.68 -1.98
N LEU A 50 26.28 27.95 -0.89
CA LEU A 50 25.16 27.50 -0.06
C LEU A 50 24.50 28.67 0.71
N ALA A 51 25.30 29.64 1.14
CA ALA A 51 24.80 30.84 1.81
C ALA A 51 23.97 31.73 0.87
N LEU A 52 24.45 31.92 -0.36
CA LEU A 52 23.75 32.68 -1.39
C LEU A 52 22.41 32.05 -1.82
N THR A 53 22.34 30.72 -1.89
CA THR A 53 21.10 30.00 -2.24
C THR A 53 20.03 30.12 -1.15
N ILE A 54 20.43 30.07 0.13
CA ILE A 54 19.53 30.22 1.27
C ILE A 54 19.06 31.69 1.42
N GLU A 55 19.94 32.68 1.20
CA GLU A 55 19.56 34.10 1.19
C GLU A 55 18.60 34.43 0.05
N ALA A 56 18.79 33.84 -1.14
CA ALA A 56 17.88 34.01 -2.28
C ALA A 56 16.50 33.38 -1.99
N GLN A 57 16.45 32.20 -1.35
CA GLN A 57 15.19 31.57 -0.95
C GLN A 57 14.47 32.35 0.16
N LEU A 58 15.20 32.92 1.12
CA LEU A 58 14.64 33.78 2.17
C LEU A 58 14.17 35.15 1.63
N ALA A 59 14.84 35.68 0.61
CA ALA A 59 14.42 36.91 -0.08
C ALA A 59 13.15 36.66 -0.92
N ALA A 60 13.05 35.52 -1.61
CA ALA A 60 11.86 35.12 -2.36
C ALA A 60 10.63 34.90 -1.45
N ALA A 61 10.83 34.42 -0.22
CA ALA A 61 9.77 34.24 0.76
C ALA A 61 9.29 35.57 1.42
N ARG A 62 10.05 36.65 1.26
CA ARG A 62 9.70 37.99 1.82
C ARG A 62 8.90 38.88 0.87
N THR A 63 8.85 38.54 -0.41
CA THR A 63 8.01 39.26 -1.37
C THR A 63 6.59 38.68 -1.32
N THR A 64 5.71 39.32 -0.57
CA THR A 64 4.26 39.14 -0.73
C THR A 64 3.92 39.48 -2.17
N PRO A 65 3.34 38.59 -2.97
CA PRO A 65 2.95 38.95 -4.32
C PRO A 65 1.80 39.95 -4.22
N THR A 66 2.06 41.18 -4.69
CA THR A 66 0.99 42.10 -5.11
C THR A 66 0.14 41.33 -6.14
N PRO A 67 -1.20 41.40 -6.11
CA PRO A 67 -2.00 40.70 -7.09
C PRO A 67 -1.60 41.17 -8.50
N ALA A 68 -0.87 40.34 -9.20
CA ALA A 68 -0.57 40.55 -10.62
C ALA A 68 -1.90 40.41 -11.38
N GLU A 69 -2.20 41.42 -12.22
CA GLU A 69 -3.24 41.35 -13.23
C GLU A 69 -3.18 39.98 -13.95
N ALA A 70 -4.30 39.28 -13.95
CA ALA A 70 -4.40 37.98 -14.57
C ALA A 70 -4.07 38.10 -16.06
N PRO A 71 -3.19 37.24 -16.62
CA PRO A 71 -2.98 37.18 -18.07
C PRO A 71 -4.32 36.85 -18.77
N PRO A 72 -4.55 37.37 -19.99
CA PRO A 72 -5.79 37.16 -20.71
C PRO A 72 -6.09 35.67 -20.83
N ALA A 73 -7.30 35.29 -20.47
CA ALA A 73 -7.78 33.92 -20.48
C ALA A 73 -7.63 33.31 -21.89
N LEU A 74 -6.74 32.32 -22.00
CA LEU A 74 -6.79 31.40 -23.13
C LEU A 74 -8.12 30.66 -23.05
N THR A 75 -8.98 30.88 -24.04
CA THR A 75 -10.24 30.16 -24.22
C THR A 75 -9.98 28.69 -24.51
N GLY A 76 -9.68 27.93 -23.47
CA GLY A 76 -9.67 26.47 -23.50
C GLY A 76 -11.09 25.96 -23.38
N ALA A 77 -11.41 24.88 -24.10
CA ALA A 77 -12.71 24.23 -24.05
C ALA A 77 -13.17 24.02 -22.58
N PRO A 78 -14.48 24.13 -22.29
CA PRO A 78 -14.99 24.06 -20.93
C PRO A 78 -14.57 22.72 -20.30
N ARG A 79 -13.87 22.80 -19.17
CA ARG A 79 -13.54 21.61 -18.36
C ARG A 79 -14.84 20.91 -17.99
N PRO A 80 -14.94 19.58 -18.15
CA PRO A 80 -16.12 18.85 -17.70
C PRO A 80 -16.38 19.19 -16.23
N ALA A 81 -17.63 19.50 -15.91
CA ALA A 81 -18.06 19.83 -14.57
C ALA A 81 -17.60 18.73 -13.61
N ARG A 82 -16.84 19.09 -12.57
CA ARG A 82 -16.50 18.15 -11.50
C ARG A 82 -17.82 17.74 -10.84
N PRO A 83 -18.07 16.42 -10.63
CA PRO A 83 -19.26 15.98 -9.92
C PRO A 83 -19.29 16.73 -8.57
N GLY A 84 -20.46 17.29 -8.21
CA GLY A 84 -20.65 18.07 -7.03
C GLY A 84 -20.23 17.30 -5.77
N HIS A 85 -19.76 18.02 -4.75
CA HIS A 85 -19.38 17.46 -3.44
C HIS A 85 -20.61 17.08 -2.58
N GLY A 86 -21.63 16.44 -3.18
CA GLY A 86 -22.77 15.88 -2.43
C GLY A 86 -22.36 14.67 -1.59
N PRO A 87 -23.19 14.29 -0.60
CA PRO A 87 -22.98 13.09 0.21
C PRO A 87 -22.82 11.87 -0.69
N ARG A 88 -21.77 11.07 -0.45
CA ARG A 88 -21.59 9.82 -1.19
C ARG A 88 -22.54 8.76 -0.64
N PRO A 89 -23.30 8.04 -1.49
CA PRO A 89 -24.12 6.92 -1.06
C PRO A 89 -23.29 5.88 -0.30
N GLN A 90 -23.88 5.30 0.76
CA GLN A 90 -23.23 4.30 1.61
C GLN A 90 -24.05 2.99 1.61
N PRO A 91 -24.14 2.27 0.47
CA PRO A 91 -25.08 1.15 0.32
C PRO A 91 -24.76 -0.06 1.21
N ALA A 92 -23.54 -0.15 1.76
CA ALA A 92 -23.12 -1.23 2.64
C ALA A 92 -23.43 -0.99 4.14
N LEU A 93 -23.91 0.21 4.50
CA LEU A 93 -24.25 0.49 5.89
C LEU A 93 -25.67 0.03 6.21
N PRO A 94 -25.90 -0.63 7.37
CA PRO A 94 -27.25 -0.96 7.81
C PRO A 94 -28.02 0.32 8.13
N ILE A 95 -29.29 0.36 7.73
CA ILE A 95 -30.19 1.46 8.04
C ILE A 95 -30.97 1.08 9.30
N VAL A 96 -31.02 2.00 10.27
CA VAL A 96 -31.81 1.86 11.48
C VAL A 96 -32.78 3.02 11.50
N ASP A 97 -34.10 2.71 11.36
CA ASP A 97 -35.14 3.69 11.41
C ASP A 97 -35.44 4.09 12.86
N ILE A 98 -35.38 5.39 13.14
CA ILE A 98 -35.67 5.97 14.45
C ILE A 98 -36.84 6.92 14.29
N ALA A 99 -37.99 6.56 14.83
CA ALA A 99 -39.17 7.41 14.83
C ALA A 99 -39.08 8.46 15.93
N HIS A 100 -39.34 9.71 15.57
CA HIS A 100 -39.50 10.82 16.52
C HIS A 100 -40.92 11.30 16.52
N THR A 101 -41.56 11.32 17.68
CA THR A 101 -42.90 11.82 17.86
C THR A 101 -42.91 12.95 18.88
N LEU A 102 -43.85 13.90 18.76
CA LEU A 102 -44.00 14.95 19.75
C LEU A 102 -44.50 14.34 21.08
N PRO A 103 -43.84 14.66 22.21
CA PRO A 103 -44.36 14.32 23.54
C PRO A 103 -45.77 14.87 23.75
N ALA A 104 -46.59 14.23 24.60
CA ALA A 104 -48.00 14.60 24.79
C ALA A 104 -48.17 16.05 25.27
N ASP A 105 -47.28 16.53 26.11
CA ASP A 105 -47.21 17.91 26.63
C ASP A 105 -46.80 18.97 25.57
N HIS A 106 -46.24 18.55 24.45
CA HIS A 106 -45.86 19.43 23.34
C HIS A 106 -46.84 19.38 22.17
N ARG A 107 -48.00 18.73 22.31
CA ARG A 107 -49.04 18.61 21.27
C ARG A 107 -50.07 19.72 21.31
N ALA A 108 -49.81 20.85 21.94
CA ALA A 108 -50.65 22.02 21.88
C ALA A 108 -50.33 22.90 20.67
N CYS A 109 -51.36 23.32 19.92
CA CYS A 109 -51.16 24.22 18.77
C CYS A 109 -50.67 25.59 19.24
N PRO A 110 -49.55 26.12 18.73
CA PRO A 110 -49.01 27.42 19.14
C PRO A 110 -49.88 28.59 18.69
N ALA A 111 -50.79 28.42 17.74
CA ALA A 111 -51.66 29.46 17.24
C ALA A 111 -53.02 29.56 17.98
N CYS A 112 -53.62 28.41 18.44
CA CYS A 112 -54.93 28.41 19.01
C CYS A 112 -55.08 27.58 20.31
N GLY A 113 -54.01 26.92 20.76
CA GLY A 113 -54.06 26.07 21.98
C GLY A 113 -54.72 24.70 21.77
N GLY A 114 -55.35 24.40 20.63
CA GLY A 114 -55.96 23.11 20.32
C GLY A 114 -54.96 21.96 20.21
N THR A 115 -55.44 20.71 20.26
CA THR A 115 -54.56 19.54 20.18
C THR A 115 -54.05 19.30 18.75
N LEU A 116 -52.74 19.13 18.59
CA LEU A 116 -52.10 18.72 17.33
C LEU A 116 -52.34 17.21 17.14
N VAL A 117 -52.77 16.83 15.92
CA VAL A 117 -53.00 15.45 15.50
C VAL A 117 -51.95 15.05 14.49
N GLU A 118 -51.48 13.82 14.56
CA GLU A 118 -50.51 13.27 13.63
C GLU A 118 -51.09 13.24 12.19
N MET A 119 -50.29 13.73 11.24
CA MET A 119 -50.62 13.69 9.82
C MET A 119 -50.15 12.36 9.25
N ALA A 120 -51.02 11.40 9.06
CA ALA A 120 -50.70 10.06 8.61
C ALA A 120 -49.92 10.08 7.27
N GLY A 121 -48.79 9.39 7.24
CA GLY A 121 -47.92 9.28 6.05
C GLY A 121 -47.10 10.51 5.70
N GLN A 122 -47.15 11.59 6.49
CA GLN A 122 -46.30 12.76 6.30
C GLN A 122 -45.18 12.79 7.33
N VAL A 123 -43.99 12.39 6.90
CA VAL A 123 -42.75 12.35 7.71
C VAL A 123 -41.65 13.10 6.97
N GLU A 124 -40.93 13.90 7.68
CA GLU A 124 -39.67 14.46 7.21
C GLU A 124 -38.55 13.50 7.61
N THR A 125 -37.81 12.98 6.63
CA THR A 125 -36.73 12.03 6.86
C THR A 125 -35.37 12.72 6.68
N THR A 126 -34.50 12.59 7.66
CA THR A 126 -33.11 13.02 7.60
C THR A 126 -32.20 11.85 7.91
N GLU A 127 -31.10 11.72 7.15
CA GLU A 127 -30.11 10.68 7.37
C GLU A 127 -28.86 11.25 8.06
N ARG A 128 -28.35 10.51 9.02
CA ARG A 128 -27.03 10.83 9.60
C ARG A 128 -26.25 9.54 9.83
N ILE A 129 -24.95 9.56 9.51
CA ILE A 129 -24.04 8.47 9.80
C ILE A 129 -23.61 8.55 11.26
N THR A 130 -23.75 7.46 12.00
CA THR A 130 -23.27 7.34 13.38
C THR A 130 -22.39 6.13 13.55
N SER A 131 -21.50 6.15 14.54
CA SER A 131 -20.67 4.99 14.90
C SER A 131 -21.35 4.15 15.98
N VAL A 132 -21.26 2.81 15.84
CA VAL A 132 -21.63 1.87 16.89
C VAL A 132 -20.36 1.51 17.67
N LYS A 133 -20.46 1.50 18.98
CA LYS A 133 -19.30 1.17 19.83
C LYS A 133 -18.91 -0.30 19.63
N LEU A 134 -17.62 -0.54 19.35
CA LEU A 134 -17.05 -1.88 19.41
C LEU A 134 -17.07 -2.39 20.85
N THR A 135 -17.64 -3.55 21.11
CA THR A 135 -17.70 -4.16 22.43
C THR A 135 -17.16 -5.58 22.42
N TYR A 136 -16.52 -5.97 23.52
CA TYR A 136 -16.08 -7.34 23.77
C TYR A 136 -17.06 -8.00 24.73
N GLN A 137 -17.30 -9.31 24.55
CA GLN A 137 -18.19 -10.09 25.41
C GLN A 137 -17.53 -11.41 25.79
N ILE A 138 -18.00 -11.99 26.89
CA ILE A 138 -17.63 -13.34 27.31
C ILE A 138 -18.76 -14.27 26.90
N GLU A 139 -18.48 -15.20 25.99
CA GLU A 139 -19.39 -16.27 25.63
C GLU A 139 -19.21 -17.46 26.58
N ARG A 140 -20.30 -17.90 27.27
CA ARG A 140 -20.32 -19.06 28.14
C ARG A 140 -20.96 -20.22 27.43
N HIS A 141 -20.17 -21.18 26.99
CA HIS A 141 -20.64 -22.37 26.30
C HIS A 141 -20.93 -23.49 27.32
N ALA A 142 -22.18 -23.71 27.66
CA ALA A 142 -22.63 -24.82 28.49
C ALA A 142 -22.81 -26.08 27.62
N ARG A 143 -21.92 -27.05 27.78
CA ARG A 143 -21.88 -28.27 26.97
C ARG A 143 -22.58 -29.41 27.73
N GLN A 144 -23.73 -29.80 27.25
CA GLN A 144 -24.52 -30.87 27.87
C GLN A 144 -23.82 -32.22 27.78
N LYS A 145 -23.78 -32.94 28.87
CA LYS A 145 -23.27 -34.33 28.90
C LYS A 145 -24.45 -35.30 28.80
N TYR A 146 -24.26 -36.33 28.03
CA TYR A 146 -25.20 -37.44 27.81
C TYR A 146 -24.55 -38.73 28.27
N ARG A 147 -25.30 -39.56 28.99
CA ARG A 147 -24.86 -40.86 29.44
C ARG A 147 -25.76 -41.94 28.83
N CYS A 148 -25.18 -43.00 28.32
CA CYS A 148 -25.88 -44.16 27.83
C CYS A 148 -26.53 -44.93 29.02
N ALA A 149 -27.71 -45.45 28.84
CA ALA A 149 -28.41 -46.27 29.84
C ALA A 149 -27.58 -47.54 30.25
N CYS A 150 -26.75 -48.05 29.37
CA CYS A 150 -25.84 -49.16 29.66
C CYS A 150 -24.61 -48.73 30.51
N ASN A 151 -24.46 -47.48 30.86
CA ASN A 151 -23.27 -46.89 31.55
C ASN A 151 -21.93 -47.06 30.82
N GLY A 152 -21.92 -47.55 29.59
CA GLY A 152 -20.69 -47.83 28.82
C GLY A 152 -20.05 -46.56 28.19
N ALA A 153 -20.80 -45.47 28.09
CA ALA A 153 -20.28 -44.23 27.52
C ALA A 153 -20.89 -42.98 28.11
N VAL A 154 -20.06 -41.93 28.25
CA VAL A 154 -20.49 -40.53 28.51
C VAL A 154 -19.98 -39.65 27.37
N VAL A 155 -20.88 -38.97 26.70
CA VAL A 155 -20.55 -38.08 25.56
C VAL A 155 -20.92 -36.66 25.95
N THR A 156 -20.02 -35.72 25.70
CA THR A 156 -20.25 -34.28 25.88
C THR A 156 -20.56 -33.66 24.53
N ALA A 157 -21.53 -32.79 24.44
CA ALA A 157 -21.84 -32.02 23.24
C ALA A 157 -20.60 -31.28 22.73
N PRO A 158 -20.37 -31.20 21.40
CA PRO A 158 -19.23 -30.48 20.85
C PRO A 158 -19.26 -29.01 21.28
N GLY A 159 -18.08 -28.43 21.47
CA GLY A 159 -17.92 -27.00 21.75
C GLY A 159 -17.72 -26.18 20.46
N PRO A 160 -17.55 -24.87 20.58
CA PRO A 160 -17.22 -24.04 19.44
C PRO A 160 -15.84 -24.40 18.87
N ALA A 161 -15.63 -24.06 17.59
CA ALA A 161 -14.33 -24.15 16.97
C ALA A 161 -13.32 -23.26 17.71
N MET A 162 -12.15 -23.79 18.01
CA MET A 162 -11.11 -23.11 18.78
C MET A 162 -9.80 -23.06 17.98
N LEU A 163 -9.22 -21.86 17.91
CA LEU A 163 -7.93 -21.66 17.27
C LEU A 163 -6.77 -22.32 18.05
N ILE A 164 -6.84 -22.23 19.38
CA ILE A 164 -5.92 -22.84 20.32
C ILE A 164 -6.73 -23.78 21.23
N PRO A 165 -6.41 -25.06 21.32
CA PRO A 165 -7.11 -25.96 22.24
C PRO A 165 -7.08 -25.42 23.69
N GLY A 166 -8.26 -25.29 24.32
CA GLY A 166 -8.41 -24.70 25.65
C GLY A 166 -8.18 -23.18 25.73
N GLY A 167 -8.02 -22.51 24.61
CA GLY A 167 -7.89 -21.06 24.55
C GLY A 167 -9.16 -20.31 24.96
N ARG A 168 -9.02 -19.01 25.18
CA ARG A 168 -10.13 -18.13 25.61
C ARG A 168 -10.65 -17.21 24.49
N TYR A 169 -9.96 -17.15 23.35
CA TYR A 169 -10.25 -16.20 22.28
C TYR A 169 -10.80 -16.92 21.06
N SER A 170 -11.87 -16.37 20.50
CA SER A 170 -12.49 -16.90 19.28
C SER A 170 -11.60 -16.69 18.04
N PRO A 171 -11.81 -17.46 16.97
CA PRO A 171 -11.15 -17.20 15.68
C PRO A 171 -11.39 -15.77 15.18
N THR A 172 -12.62 -15.25 15.35
CA THR A 172 -12.98 -13.87 14.96
C THR A 172 -12.14 -12.82 15.68
N PHE A 173 -11.91 -12.99 17.00
CA PHE A 173 -11.04 -12.10 17.76
C PHE A 173 -9.60 -12.12 17.20
N ALA A 174 -9.06 -13.30 16.98
CA ALA A 174 -7.70 -13.45 16.48
C ALA A 174 -7.52 -12.85 15.06
N VAL A 175 -8.50 -13.05 14.18
CA VAL A 175 -8.54 -12.44 12.84
C VAL A 175 -8.57 -10.91 12.94
N GLY A 176 -9.41 -10.35 13.80
CA GLY A 176 -9.46 -8.91 14.04
C GLY A 176 -8.10 -8.34 14.45
N VAL A 177 -7.38 -9.03 15.36
CA VAL A 177 -6.02 -8.64 15.79
C VAL A 177 -5.02 -8.68 14.62
N ALA A 178 -5.08 -9.72 13.78
CA ALA A 178 -4.17 -9.86 12.64
C ALA A 178 -4.44 -8.80 11.56
N VAL A 179 -5.70 -8.55 11.21
CA VAL A 179 -6.10 -7.51 10.25
C VAL A 179 -5.66 -6.14 10.74
N ALA A 180 -5.99 -5.79 11.98
CA ALA A 180 -5.58 -4.52 12.58
C ALA A 180 -4.05 -4.33 12.54
N LYS A 181 -3.24 -5.41 12.70
CA LYS A 181 -1.78 -5.32 12.63
C LYS A 181 -1.24 -5.22 11.20
N TYR A 182 -1.69 -6.06 10.27
CA TYR A 182 -1.06 -6.22 8.97
C TYR A 182 -1.78 -5.49 7.83
N ALA A 183 -3.08 -5.25 7.96
CA ALA A 183 -3.85 -4.48 7.01
C ALA A 183 -4.00 -3.00 7.42
N ASP A 184 -4.18 -2.71 8.73
CA ASP A 184 -4.35 -1.36 9.26
C ASP A 184 -3.09 -0.82 9.95
N HIS A 185 -2.03 -1.63 10.01
CA HIS A 185 -0.69 -1.30 10.52
C HIS A 185 -0.66 -0.87 11.99
N LEU A 186 -1.61 -1.33 12.84
CA LEU A 186 -1.67 -1.02 14.26
C LEU A 186 -0.69 -1.89 15.07
N PRO A 187 0.22 -1.31 15.86
CA PRO A 187 1.08 -2.06 16.79
C PRO A 187 0.24 -2.80 17.83
N LEU A 188 0.66 -4.00 18.25
CA LEU A 188 -0.05 -4.80 19.27
C LEU A 188 -0.21 -4.05 20.59
N GLU A 189 0.80 -3.31 21.04
CA GLU A 189 0.72 -2.45 22.21
C GLU A 189 -0.39 -1.38 22.11
N ARG A 190 -0.58 -0.82 20.91
CA ARG A 190 -1.66 0.14 20.68
C ARG A 190 -3.01 -0.55 20.70
N GLN A 191 -3.12 -1.73 20.07
CA GLN A 191 -4.34 -2.54 20.10
C GLN A 191 -4.74 -2.90 21.53
N ALA A 192 -3.78 -3.40 22.36
CA ALA A 192 -4.03 -3.72 23.76
C ALA A 192 -4.55 -2.50 24.56
N ARG A 193 -3.97 -1.32 24.35
CA ARG A 193 -4.48 -0.07 24.97
C ARG A 193 -5.87 0.34 24.46
N MET A 194 -6.18 0.10 23.19
CA MET A 194 -7.52 0.35 22.64
C MET A 194 -8.54 -0.61 23.28
N MET A 195 -8.20 -1.90 23.38
CA MET A 195 -9.03 -2.92 24.00
C MET A 195 -9.28 -2.64 25.50
N ALA A 196 -8.26 -2.15 26.20
CA ALA A 196 -8.41 -1.77 27.62
C ALA A 196 -9.42 -0.64 27.83
N ARG A 197 -9.50 0.35 26.93
CA ARG A 197 -10.53 1.40 26.97
C ARG A 197 -11.95 0.86 26.74
N GLU A 198 -12.06 -0.28 26.09
CA GLU A 198 -13.32 -1.00 25.82
C GLU A 198 -13.60 -2.10 26.84
N GLY A 199 -12.83 -2.14 27.96
CA GLY A 199 -13.04 -3.06 29.08
C GLY A 199 -12.35 -4.42 28.94
N LEU A 200 -11.59 -4.67 27.88
CA LEU A 200 -10.83 -5.91 27.70
C LEU A 200 -9.35 -5.72 28.09
N ALA A 201 -8.97 -6.26 29.24
CA ALA A 201 -7.57 -6.30 29.66
C ALA A 201 -6.85 -7.48 28.98
N VAL A 202 -5.90 -7.17 28.11
CA VAL A 202 -5.06 -8.13 27.37
C VAL A 202 -3.69 -7.50 27.13
N ASP A 203 -2.63 -8.32 27.15
CA ASP A 203 -1.28 -7.88 26.82
C ASP A 203 -0.92 -8.16 25.34
N SER A 204 0.14 -7.52 24.88
CA SER A 204 0.61 -7.67 23.49
C SER A 204 1.16 -9.06 23.20
N GLN A 205 1.66 -9.80 24.20
CA GLN A 205 2.12 -11.18 24.00
C GLN A 205 0.93 -12.10 23.72
N THR A 206 -0.15 -11.99 24.47
CA THR A 206 -1.39 -12.74 24.22
C THR A 206 -1.92 -12.47 22.81
N LEU A 207 -1.92 -11.21 22.35
CA LEU A 207 -2.33 -10.88 20.98
C LEU A 207 -1.38 -11.51 19.95
N TRP A 208 -0.08 -11.53 20.23
CA TRP A 208 0.89 -12.19 19.36
C TRP A 208 0.67 -13.71 19.28
N ASP A 209 0.33 -14.35 20.38
CA ASP A 209 0.05 -15.79 20.43
C ASP A 209 -1.17 -16.16 19.57
N GLN A 210 -2.20 -15.30 19.54
CA GLN A 210 -3.34 -15.48 18.63
C GLN A 210 -2.92 -15.38 17.16
N ILE A 211 -2.09 -14.40 16.81
CA ILE A 211 -1.56 -14.23 15.44
C ILE A 211 -0.71 -15.45 15.04
N GLN A 212 0.14 -15.96 15.94
CA GLN A 212 0.95 -17.14 15.65
C GLN A 212 0.09 -18.40 15.44
N ALA A 213 -0.98 -18.53 16.21
CA ALA A 213 -1.89 -19.66 16.06
C ALA A 213 -2.62 -19.60 14.70
N LEU A 214 -3.14 -18.42 14.33
CA LEU A 214 -3.71 -18.19 12.99
C LEU A 214 -2.72 -18.57 11.87
N ALA A 215 -1.47 -18.10 11.97
CA ALA A 215 -0.45 -18.34 10.97
C ALA A 215 -0.21 -19.83 10.73
N ARG A 216 -0.25 -20.66 11.79
CA ARG A 216 -0.09 -22.13 11.65
C ARG A 216 -1.21 -22.76 10.85
N HIS A 217 -2.46 -22.30 11.02
CA HIS A 217 -3.61 -22.82 10.28
C HIS A 217 -3.60 -22.34 8.81
N LEU A 218 -3.08 -21.14 8.55
CA LEU A 218 -3.13 -20.49 7.23
C LEU A 218 -1.85 -20.69 6.40
N GLU A 219 -0.83 -21.37 6.92
CA GLU A 219 0.42 -21.65 6.21
C GLU A 219 0.21 -22.40 4.87
N PRO A 220 -0.67 -23.44 4.77
CA PRO A 220 -0.96 -24.10 3.49
C PRO A 220 -1.54 -23.13 2.44
N THR A 221 -2.41 -22.23 2.86
CA THR A 221 -2.99 -21.19 1.97
C THR A 221 -1.92 -20.19 1.51
N TYR A 222 -1.02 -19.78 2.42
CA TYR A 222 0.11 -18.91 2.08
C TYR A 222 1.02 -19.53 1.01
N GLU A 223 1.40 -20.80 1.17
CA GLU A 223 2.25 -21.50 0.21
C GLU A 223 1.54 -21.69 -1.14
N ALA A 224 0.23 -21.97 -1.13
CA ALA A 224 -0.56 -22.08 -2.35
C ALA A 224 -0.64 -20.75 -3.11
N LEU A 225 -0.75 -19.62 -2.41
CA LEU A 225 -0.68 -18.29 -3.02
C LEU A 225 0.71 -18.01 -3.62
N GLY A 226 1.78 -18.44 -2.96
CA GLY A 226 3.13 -18.37 -3.52
C GLY A 226 3.27 -19.14 -4.84
N GLN A 227 2.75 -20.37 -4.87
CA GLN A 227 2.72 -21.18 -6.09
C GLN A 227 1.87 -20.52 -7.19
N ARG A 228 0.70 -19.96 -6.84
CA ARG A 228 -0.17 -19.25 -7.78
C ARG A 228 0.53 -18.04 -8.38
N ALA A 229 1.21 -17.23 -7.57
CA ALA A 229 1.97 -16.07 -8.05
C ALA A 229 3.05 -16.49 -9.05
N LEU A 230 3.79 -17.54 -8.75
CA LEU A 230 4.87 -18.08 -9.60
C LEU A 230 4.36 -18.90 -10.80
N ALA A 231 3.07 -19.21 -10.89
CA ALA A 231 2.46 -19.81 -12.07
C ALA A 231 2.03 -18.76 -13.13
N ALA A 232 2.01 -17.47 -12.78
CA ALA A 232 1.65 -16.43 -13.71
C ALA A 232 2.74 -16.24 -14.79
N PRO A 233 2.37 -16.05 -16.06
CA PRO A 233 3.35 -15.93 -17.16
C PRO A 233 4.16 -14.62 -17.08
N VAL A 234 3.62 -13.59 -16.43
CA VAL A 234 4.29 -12.31 -16.17
C VAL A 234 4.07 -11.94 -14.71
N ILE A 235 5.16 -11.65 -14.02
CA ILE A 235 5.15 -11.15 -12.64
C ILE A 235 5.93 -9.86 -12.52
N ASN A 236 5.58 -9.03 -11.54
CA ASN A 236 6.40 -7.90 -11.13
C ASN A 236 7.16 -8.28 -9.86
N VAL A 237 8.44 -7.98 -9.78
CA VAL A 237 9.29 -8.32 -8.63
C VAL A 237 10.00 -7.07 -8.14
N ASP A 238 10.01 -6.90 -6.82
CA ASP A 238 10.72 -5.79 -6.18
C ASP A 238 11.10 -6.18 -4.75
N GLU A 239 12.09 -5.53 -4.15
CA GLU A 239 12.52 -5.79 -2.79
C GLU A 239 12.85 -4.50 -2.04
N THR A 240 12.56 -4.51 -0.73
CA THR A 240 12.92 -3.41 0.16
C THR A 240 13.57 -3.91 1.44
N ARG A 241 14.42 -3.09 2.06
CA ARG A 241 15.10 -3.43 3.32
C ARG A 241 14.10 -3.73 4.44
N TRP A 242 14.45 -4.73 5.26
CA TRP A 242 13.68 -5.10 6.45
C TRP A 242 14.60 -5.29 7.66
N PRO A 243 14.35 -4.60 8.81
CA PRO A 243 15.16 -4.76 10.01
C PRO A 243 14.94 -6.14 10.64
N ARG A 244 16.03 -6.79 11.11
CA ARG A 244 16.00 -8.09 11.81
C ARG A 244 16.70 -7.99 13.15
N LEU A 245 16.31 -8.84 14.11
CA LEU A 245 16.99 -9.05 15.38
C LEU A 245 17.78 -10.36 15.31
N GLY A 246 19.04 -10.28 15.71
CA GLY A 246 19.92 -11.45 15.78
C GLY A 246 20.41 -11.94 14.40
N GLY A 247 21.67 -12.33 14.36
CA GLY A 247 22.35 -12.78 13.15
C GLY A 247 22.89 -11.64 12.27
N ALA A 248 23.95 -11.95 11.52
CA ALA A 248 24.47 -11.07 10.47
C ALA A 248 23.86 -11.51 9.13
N PRO A 249 23.39 -10.57 8.28
CA PRO A 249 23.29 -9.14 8.54
C PRO A 249 22.04 -8.75 9.36
N ALA A 250 22.15 -7.67 10.14
CA ALA A 250 21.04 -7.10 10.91
C ALA A 250 19.89 -6.57 10.04
N THR A 251 20.10 -6.49 8.73
CA THR A 251 19.14 -5.99 7.74
C THR A 251 18.86 -7.07 6.70
N GLY A 252 17.63 -7.59 6.71
CA GLY A 252 17.11 -8.45 5.66
C GLY A 252 16.38 -7.64 4.58
N ALA A 253 15.59 -8.33 3.78
CA ALA A 253 14.72 -7.73 2.77
C ALA A 253 13.35 -8.38 2.74
N VAL A 254 12.32 -7.56 2.49
CA VAL A 254 11.03 -8.02 1.99
C VAL A 254 11.15 -8.10 0.48
N TRP A 255 10.89 -9.26 -0.03
CA TRP A 255 10.70 -9.53 -1.46
C TRP A 255 9.21 -9.59 -1.76
N SER A 256 8.79 -8.96 -2.83
CA SER A 256 7.42 -9.05 -3.33
C SER A 256 7.40 -9.65 -4.73
N VAL A 257 6.51 -10.60 -4.95
CA VAL A 257 6.13 -11.13 -6.26
C VAL A 257 4.68 -10.75 -6.48
N TYR A 258 4.43 -9.93 -7.47
CA TYR A 258 3.12 -9.42 -7.78
C TYR A 258 2.65 -9.98 -9.12
N ALA A 259 1.58 -10.76 -9.09
CA ALA A 259 0.87 -11.29 -10.23
C ALA A 259 -0.47 -10.53 -10.40
N PRO A 260 -1.22 -10.71 -11.49
CA PRO A 260 -2.48 -10.01 -11.72
C PRO A 260 -3.52 -10.16 -10.60
N ASP A 261 -3.51 -11.27 -9.89
CA ASP A 261 -4.48 -11.67 -8.88
C ASP A 261 -3.87 -12.08 -7.54
N THR A 262 -2.55 -11.95 -7.38
CA THR A 262 -1.83 -12.42 -6.19
C THR A 262 -0.66 -11.49 -5.86
N ALA A 263 -0.58 -11.08 -4.60
CA ALA A 263 0.58 -10.40 -4.03
C ALA A 263 1.26 -11.32 -3.02
N PHE A 264 2.42 -11.84 -3.35
CA PHE A 264 3.17 -12.78 -2.51
C PHE A 264 4.42 -12.13 -1.94
N TYR A 265 4.66 -12.31 -0.65
CA TYR A 265 5.80 -11.72 0.05
C TYR A 265 6.65 -12.79 0.74
N ARG A 266 7.96 -12.59 0.71
CA ARG A 266 8.92 -13.28 1.58
C ARG A 266 9.82 -12.28 2.28
N ILE A 267 10.15 -12.54 3.54
CA ILE A 267 11.10 -11.72 4.30
C ILE A 267 12.32 -12.59 4.58
N LEU A 268 13.42 -12.28 3.91
CA LEU A 268 14.64 -13.08 3.89
C LEU A 268 15.81 -12.33 4.52
N PRO A 269 16.92 -13.03 4.86
CA PRO A 269 18.10 -12.42 5.47
C PRO A 269 18.76 -11.32 4.66
N GLY A 270 18.60 -11.32 3.35
CA GLY A 270 19.26 -10.36 2.46
C GLY A 270 18.53 -10.20 1.14
N LYS A 271 19.23 -9.60 0.20
CA LYS A 271 18.76 -9.36 -1.16
C LYS A 271 19.82 -9.77 -2.20
N SER A 272 20.61 -10.81 -1.92
CA SER A 272 21.56 -11.39 -2.86
C SER A 272 20.86 -12.31 -3.87
N ALA A 273 21.63 -12.83 -4.82
CA ALA A 273 21.12 -13.81 -5.78
C ALA A 273 20.63 -15.11 -5.11
N GLU A 274 21.17 -15.45 -3.93
CA GLU A 274 20.73 -16.62 -3.18
C GLU A 274 19.31 -16.45 -2.65
N GLU A 275 19.00 -15.32 -2.03
CA GLU A 275 17.64 -15.00 -1.60
C GLU A 275 16.69 -14.86 -2.78
N GLY A 276 17.15 -14.25 -3.88
CA GLY A 276 16.37 -14.18 -5.12
C GLY A 276 15.98 -15.56 -5.66
N ARG A 277 16.90 -16.56 -5.61
CA ARG A 277 16.59 -17.95 -5.97
C ARG A 277 15.56 -18.57 -5.02
N GLN A 278 15.63 -18.28 -3.72
CA GLN A 278 14.64 -18.79 -2.76
C GLN A 278 13.24 -18.20 -3.03
N VAL A 279 13.14 -16.98 -3.58
CA VAL A 279 11.86 -16.34 -3.91
C VAL A 279 11.32 -16.84 -5.24
N LEU A 280 12.13 -16.79 -6.30
CA LEU A 280 11.69 -17.09 -7.66
C LEU A 280 11.76 -18.59 -7.98
N GLY A 281 12.59 -19.36 -7.27
CA GLY A 281 12.73 -20.80 -7.50
C GLY A 281 13.10 -21.12 -8.96
N SER A 282 12.31 -21.98 -9.57
CA SER A 282 12.40 -22.35 -10.98
C SER A 282 11.38 -21.60 -11.84
N TYR A 283 11.07 -20.33 -11.51
CA TYR A 283 10.11 -19.53 -12.27
C TYR A 283 10.46 -19.50 -13.75
N ARG A 284 9.44 -19.73 -14.58
CA ARG A 284 9.51 -19.70 -16.03
C ARG A 284 8.54 -18.65 -16.55
N GLY A 285 9.05 -17.60 -17.14
CA GLY A 285 8.23 -16.50 -17.63
C GLY A 285 8.96 -15.18 -17.57
N THR A 286 8.21 -14.07 -17.64
CA THR A 286 8.78 -12.73 -17.63
C THR A 286 8.62 -12.08 -16.26
N ALA A 287 9.74 -11.68 -15.66
CA ALA A 287 9.77 -10.84 -14.47
C ALA A 287 10.00 -9.38 -14.85
N VAL A 288 9.08 -8.51 -14.49
CA VAL A 288 9.22 -7.05 -14.60
C VAL A 288 9.94 -6.55 -13.37
N VAL A 289 11.11 -5.95 -13.56
CA VAL A 289 12.04 -5.59 -12.48
C VAL A 289 12.56 -4.16 -12.65
N ASP A 290 13.20 -3.65 -11.60
CA ASP A 290 14.06 -2.47 -11.70
C ASP A 290 15.42 -2.83 -12.35
N GLY A 291 16.41 -2.02 -12.22
CA GLY A 291 17.75 -2.32 -12.76
C GLY A 291 18.69 -2.98 -11.75
N TYR A 292 18.22 -3.63 -10.71
CA TYR A 292 19.07 -4.26 -9.71
C TYR A 292 19.78 -5.49 -10.29
N ALA A 293 21.12 -5.51 -10.20
CA ALA A 293 21.98 -6.49 -10.87
C ALA A 293 21.71 -7.95 -10.48
N VAL A 294 21.08 -8.20 -9.36
CA VAL A 294 20.70 -9.55 -8.90
C VAL A 294 19.79 -10.24 -9.90
N TYR A 295 18.84 -9.54 -10.48
CA TYR A 295 17.92 -10.12 -11.46
C TYR A 295 18.64 -10.61 -12.72
N GLU A 296 19.67 -9.87 -13.17
CA GLU A 296 20.51 -10.30 -14.28
C GLU A 296 21.28 -11.60 -13.97
N VAL A 297 21.78 -11.73 -12.73
CA VAL A 297 22.44 -12.96 -12.28
C VAL A 297 21.45 -14.14 -12.28
N LEU A 298 20.21 -13.91 -11.84
CA LEU A 298 19.18 -14.94 -11.80
C LEU A 298 18.77 -15.37 -13.23
N ALA A 299 18.59 -14.42 -14.14
CA ALA A 299 18.21 -14.71 -15.52
C ALA A 299 19.30 -15.48 -16.28
N ARG A 300 20.59 -15.17 -16.02
CA ARG A 300 21.71 -15.96 -16.61
C ARG A 300 21.77 -17.39 -16.09
N ALA A 301 21.37 -17.61 -14.84
CA ALA A 301 21.36 -18.93 -14.21
C ALA A 301 20.12 -19.77 -14.58
N GLY A 302 19.02 -19.14 -14.94
CA GLY A 302 17.74 -19.77 -15.30
C GLY A 302 17.30 -19.36 -16.70
N PRO A 303 17.56 -20.11 -17.74
CA PRO A 303 17.34 -19.70 -19.14
C PRO A 303 15.86 -19.42 -19.47
N ASP A 304 14.94 -19.94 -18.69
CA ASP A 304 13.49 -19.72 -18.86
C ASP A 304 12.99 -18.44 -18.18
N LEU A 305 13.83 -17.77 -17.37
CA LEU A 305 13.52 -16.48 -16.76
C LEU A 305 13.92 -15.35 -17.71
N GLN A 306 12.92 -14.62 -18.18
CA GLN A 306 13.11 -13.42 -18.98
C GLN A 306 12.90 -12.18 -18.13
N LEU A 307 13.70 -11.12 -18.38
CA LEU A 307 13.55 -9.84 -17.70
C LEU A 307 12.87 -8.82 -18.60
N ALA A 308 11.89 -8.13 -18.07
CA ALA A 308 11.40 -6.87 -18.61
C ALA A 308 11.78 -5.75 -17.64
N HIS A 309 12.23 -4.59 -18.18
CA HIS A 309 12.73 -3.50 -17.37
C HIS A 309 11.72 -2.34 -17.28
N CYS A 310 11.79 -1.61 -16.16
CA CYS A 310 10.87 -0.56 -15.80
C CYS A 310 11.24 0.78 -16.46
N TRP A 311 10.38 1.35 -17.30
CA TRP A 311 10.57 2.67 -17.89
C TRP A 311 10.51 3.80 -16.85
N ALA A 312 9.78 3.62 -15.74
CA ALA A 312 9.78 4.63 -14.67
C ALA A 312 11.16 4.78 -14.02
N HIS A 313 11.91 3.68 -13.84
CA HIS A 313 13.28 3.72 -13.33
C HIS A 313 14.24 4.34 -14.35
N THR A 314 14.08 4.00 -15.62
CA THR A 314 14.85 4.63 -16.70
C THR A 314 14.62 6.14 -16.73
N LYS A 315 13.36 6.59 -16.69
CA LYS A 315 13.02 8.01 -16.62
C LYS A 315 13.66 8.69 -15.41
N ARG A 316 13.62 8.06 -14.23
CA ARG A 316 14.21 8.59 -12.99
C ARG A 316 15.71 8.86 -13.15
N LYS A 317 16.45 8.02 -13.90
CA LYS A 317 17.87 8.25 -14.18
C LYS A 317 18.12 9.56 -14.94
N PHE A 318 17.26 9.91 -15.86
CA PHE A 318 17.32 11.20 -16.54
C PHE A 318 16.80 12.36 -15.68
N ASP A 319 15.83 12.13 -14.79
CA ASP A 319 15.38 13.14 -13.84
C ASP A 319 16.48 13.55 -12.84
N GLU A 320 17.31 12.58 -12.39
CA GLU A 320 18.43 12.79 -11.47
C GLU A 320 19.53 13.70 -12.06
N VAL A 321 19.66 13.78 -13.38
CA VAL A 321 20.71 14.57 -14.07
C VAL A 321 20.17 15.75 -14.87
N ALA A 322 18.85 15.99 -14.81
CA ALA A 322 18.19 17.00 -15.64
C ALA A 322 18.66 18.43 -15.40
N GLU A 323 19.13 18.76 -14.20
CA GLU A 323 19.65 20.08 -13.87
C GLU A 323 20.88 20.45 -14.72
N HIS A 324 21.75 19.47 -15.00
CA HIS A 324 23.00 19.66 -15.72
C HIS A 324 22.85 19.45 -17.24
N TRP A 325 21.83 18.70 -17.68
CA TRP A 325 21.53 18.41 -19.10
C TRP A 325 20.05 18.64 -19.42
N PRO A 326 19.53 19.88 -19.22
CA PRO A 326 18.10 20.14 -19.28
C PRO A 326 17.47 19.82 -20.63
N THR A 327 18.12 20.19 -21.73
CA THR A 327 17.57 19.99 -23.09
C THR A 327 17.49 18.50 -23.45
N ALA A 328 18.59 17.77 -23.31
CA ALA A 328 18.62 16.33 -23.65
C ALA A 328 17.70 15.52 -22.72
N CYS A 329 17.63 15.87 -21.43
CA CYS A 329 16.72 15.22 -20.50
C CYS A 329 15.25 15.55 -20.77
N ALA A 330 14.92 16.78 -21.22
CA ALA A 330 13.58 17.13 -21.62
C ALA A 330 13.11 16.33 -22.85
N GLU A 331 13.98 16.16 -23.83
CA GLU A 331 13.70 15.41 -25.05
C GLU A 331 13.38 13.94 -24.76
N ILE A 332 14.27 13.22 -24.08
CA ILE A 332 14.04 11.81 -23.74
C ILE A 332 12.81 11.61 -22.83
N ARG A 333 12.57 12.55 -21.89
CA ARG A 333 11.39 12.52 -21.02
C ARG A 333 10.10 12.70 -21.81
N THR A 334 10.11 13.47 -22.87
CA THR A 334 8.97 13.64 -23.80
C THR A 334 8.67 12.30 -24.46
N HIS A 335 9.65 11.65 -25.07
CA HIS A 335 9.45 10.35 -25.73
C HIS A 335 8.96 9.27 -24.73
N ILE A 336 9.55 9.20 -23.53
CA ILE A 336 9.05 8.28 -22.50
C ILE A 336 7.61 8.65 -22.11
N GLY A 337 7.28 9.94 -22.02
CA GLY A 337 5.93 10.44 -21.75
C GLY A 337 4.91 10.01 -22.81
N GLU A 338 5.30 9.98 -24.07
CA GLU A 338 4.48 9.49 -25.20
C GLU A 338 4.17 7.99 -25.08
N LEU A 339 5.13 7.15 -24.68
CA LEU A 339 4.87 5.73 -24.38
C LEU A 339 3.79 5.58 -23.30
N TYR A 340 3.90 6.35 -22.21
CA TYR A 340 2.87 6.34 -21.15
C TYR A 340 1.52 6.90 -21.64
N ALA A 341 1.51 7.83 -22.60
CA ALA A 341 0.27 8.34 -23.17
C ALA A 341 -0.46 7.26 -23.96
N ILE A 342 0.27 6.46 -24.73
CA ILE A 342 -0.29 5.31 -25.47
C ILE A 342 -0.86 4.26 -24.51
N GLU A 343 -0.12 3.92 -23.44
CA GLU A 343 -0.59 2.95 -22.44
C GLU A 343 -1.91 3.38 -21.76
N ARG A 344 -2.19 4.68 -21.65
CA ARG A 344 -3.48 5.17 -21.13
C ARG A 344 -4.65 4.98 -22.06
N LEU A 345 -4.43 4.83 -23.37
CA LEU A 345 -5.46 4.56 -24.35
C LEU A 345 -5.90 3.10 -24.37
N VAL A 346 -5.10 2.22 -23.78
CA VAL A 346 -5.31 0.78 -23.80
C VAL A 346 -5.97 0.34 -22.50
N PRO A 347 -7.14 -0.29 -22.54
CA PRO A 347 -7.73 -0.90 -21.36
C PRO A 347 -6.75 -1.92 -20.75
N ARG A 348 -6.68 -1.98 -19.43
CA ARG A 348 -5.89 -3.03 -18.78
C ARG A 348 -6.52 -4.37 -19.12
N PRO A 349 -5.80 -5.32 -19.73
CA PRO A 349 -6.34 -6.63 -19.99
C PRO A 349 -6.54 -7.32 -18.64
N PHE A 350 -7.76 -7.75 -18.37
CA PHE A 350 -8.00 -8.74 -17.33
C PHE A 350 -7.54 -10.11 -17.86
N PRO A 351 -7.05 -11.03 -16.99
CA PRO A 351 -6.76 -12.40 -17.39
C PRO A 351 -7.98 -12.99 -18.13
N GLY A 352 -7.81 -13.41 -19.38
CA GLY A 352 -8.87 -14.02 -20.19
C GLY A 352 -9.48 -13.16 -21.31
N GLU A 353 -9.22 -11.85 -21.35
CA GLU A 353 -9.73 -10.97 -22.42
C GLU A 353 -8.79 -10.92 -23.63
N ALA A 354 -8.85 -11.95 -24.49
CA ALA A 354 -7.98 -12.07 -25.67
C ALA A 354 -8.12 -10.88 -26.65
N ALA A 355 -9.34 -10.34 -26.82
CA ALA A 355 -9.58 -9.19 -27.68
C ALA A 355 -8.88 -7.91 -27.17
N ALA A 356 -8.94 -7.64 -25.87
CA ALA A 356 -8.25 -6.49 -25.25
C ALA A 356 -6.73 -6.63 -25.34
N GLN A 357 -6.20 -7.84 -25.20
CA GLN A 357 -4.77 -8.11 -25.38
C GLN A 357 -4.32 -7.88 -26.83
N ALA A 358 -5.11 -8.35 -27.80
CA ALA A 358 -4.81 -8.14 -29.22
C ALA A 358 -4.84 -6.64 -29.59
N GLN A 359 -5.85 -5.90 -29.12
CA GLN A 359 -5.94 -4.45 -29.32
C GLN A 359 -4.74 -3.72 -28.71
N ARG A 360 -4.34 -4.11 -27.50
CA ARG A 360 -3.16 -3.54 -26.83
C ARG A 360 -1.88 -3.79 -27.62
N GLN A 361 -1.69 -5.01 -28.09
CA GLN A 361 -0.52 -5.38 -28.88
C GLN A 361 -0.48 -4.58 -30.18
N GLN A 362 -1.61 -4.47 -30.89
CA GLN A 362 -1.71 -3.68 -32.11
C GLN A 362 -1.33 -2.21 -31.88
N LEU A 363 -1.91 -1.56 -30.87
CA LEU A 363 -1.59 -0.16 -30.52
C LEU A 363 -0.11 0.04 -30.20
N ARG A 364 0.52 -0.90 -29.49
CA ARG A 364 1.94 -0.87 -29.18
C ARG A 364 2.82 -1.01 -30.42
N HIS A 365 2.48 -1.92 -31.32
CA HIS A 365 3.20 -2.05 -32.60
C HIS A 365 3.02 -0.81 -33.49
N GLU A 366 1.82 -0.27 -33.61
CA GLU A 366 1.57 0.88 -34.47
C GLU A 366 2.11 2.20 -33.92
N ARG A 367 2.08 2.41 -32.60
CA ARG A 367 2.38 3.71 -31.99
C ARG A 367 3.61 3.71 -31.07
N SER A 368 3.82 2.68 -30.25
CA SER A 368 4.97 2.65 -29.33
C SER A 368 6.26 2.26 -30.05
N ARG A 369 6.23 1.36 -31.03
CA ARG A 369 7.42 0.94 -31.78
C ARG A 369 8.13 2.13 -32.46
N PRO A 370 7.46 3.02 -33.20
CA PRO A 370 8.12 4.18 -33.80
C PRO A 370 8.79 5.11 -32.77
N ILE A 371 8.19 5.27 -31.58
CA ILE A 371 8.78 6.07 -30.51
C ILE A 371 10.03 5.38 -29.95
N LEU A 372 10.00 4.07 -29.79
CA LEU A 372 11.18 3.31 -29.36
C LEU A 372 12.32 3.43 -30.36
N ASP A 373 12.03 3.42 -31.67
CA ASP A 373 13.03 3.63 -32.72
C ASP A 373 13.63 5.06 -32.67
N GLN A 374 12.83 6.06 -32.29
CA GLN A 374 13.32 7.42 -32.04
C GLN A 374 14.20 7.48 -30.81
N ILE A 375 13.80 6.87 -29.69
CA ILE A 375 14.58 6.78 -28.45
C ILE A 375 15.92 6.08 -28.72
N TRP A 376 15.91 4.98 -29.46
CA TRP A 376 17.13 4.25 -29.80
C TRP A 376 18.13 5.11 -30.59
N ARG A 377 17.64 5.75 -31.66
CA ARG A 377 18.47 6.67 -32.46
C ARG A 377 19.02 7.80 -31.60
N TRP A 378 18.17 8.47 -30.86
CA TRP A 378 18.57 9.52 -29.94
C TRP A 378 19.66 9.03 -28.94
N ALA A 379 19.46 7.86 -28.33
CA ALA A 379 20.40 7.32 -27.34
C ALA A 379 21.76 6.96 -27.94
N THR A 380 21.79 6.41 -29.18
CA THR A 380 23.01 6.05 -29.85
C THR A 380 23.83 7.28 -30.29
N GLU A 381 23.19 8.40 -30.59
CA GLU A 381 23.84 9.68 -30.85
C GLU A 381 24.49 10.28 -29.60
N GLN A 382 24.02 9.95 -28.38
CA GLN A 382 24.54 10.46 -27.10
C GLN A 382 25.77 9.69 -26.56
N VAL A 383 26.21 8.62 -27.22
CA VAL A 383 27.27 7.72 -26.72
C VAL A 383 28.63 8.41 -26.54
N GLY A 384 28.86 9.62 -27.08
CA GLY A 384 30.10 10.38 -26.98
C GLY A 384 30.50 10.87 -25.57
N LEU A 385 29.68 10.70 -24.53
CA LEU A 385 29.92 11.19 -23.17
C LEU A 385 29.93 10.08 -22.08
N PRO A 386 30.75 9.03 -22.22
CA PRO A 386 30.60 7.79 -21.43
C PRO A 386 30.91 7.93 -19.93
N ARG A 387 31.64 8.96 -19.50
CA ARG A 387 32.01 9.18 -18.08
C ARG A 387 31.12 10.18 -17.34
N SER A 388 30.27 10.91 -18.04
CA SER A 388 29.33 11.84 -17.42
C SER A 388 28.19 11.11 -16.75
N GLU A 389 27.53 11.73 -15.79
CA GLU A 389 26.30 11.16 -15.14
C GLU A 389 25.18 10.96 -16.16
N PHE A 390 25.08 11.87 -17.15
CA PHE A 390 24.15 11.73 -18.26
C PHE A 390 24.52 10.50 -19.12
N GLY A 391 25.81 10.31 -19.47
CA GLY A 391 26.27 9.13 -20.21
C GLY A 391 26.01 7.82 -19.44
N LYS A 392 26.04 7.84 -18.08
CA LYS A 392 25.63 6.69 -17.26
C LYS A 392 24.15 6.40 -17.38
N ALA A 393 23.30 7.43 -17.42
CA ALA A 393 21.84 7.27 -17.60
C ALA A 393 21.52 6.69 -19.00
N VAL A 394 22.17 7.18 -20.05
CA VAL A 394 22.03 6.65 -21.41
C VAL A 394 22.48 5.18 -21.48
N ARG A 395 23.62 4.85 -20.91
CA ARG A 395 24.14 3.49 -20.86
C ARG A 395 23.22 2.56 -20.09
N TYR A 396 22.71 2.99 -18.94
CA TYR A 396 21.74 2.23 -18.16
C TYR A 396 20.54 1.81 -19.01
N MET A 397 20.01 2.73 -19.84
CA MET A 397 18.91 2.47 -20.75
C MET A 397 19.32 1.49 -21.88
N LEU A 398 20.45 1.73 -22.53
CA LEU A 398 20.91 0.89 -23.65
C LEU A 398 21.24 -0.54 -23.21
N GLU A 399 21.89 -0.74 -22.05
CA GLU A 399 22.20 -2.07 -21.51
C GLU A 399 20.93 -2.89 -21.19
N ARG A 400 19.79 -2.24 -21.01
CA ARG A 400 18.50 -2.87 -20.68
C ARG A 400 17.48 -2.80 -21.81
N TRP A 401 17.92 -2.44 -23.00
CA TRP A 401 17.04 -2.14 -24.13
C TRP A 401 16.11 -3.28 -24.49
N ASP A 402 16.61 -4.50 -24.59
CA ASP A 402 15.80 -5.68 -24.90
C ASP A 402 14.67 -5.89 -23.87
N GLY A 403 14.98 -5.70 -22.60
CA GLY A 403 13.98 -5.80 -21.53
C GLY A 403 13.01 -4.61 -21.50
N LEU A 404 13.47 -3.41 -21.86
CA LEU A 404 12.62 -2.22 -21.95
C LEU A 404 11.66 -2.26 -23.13
N THR A 405 11.98 -2.97 -24.20
CA THR A 405 11.16 -3.05 -25.41
C THR A 405 10.25 -4.28 -25.46
N ARG A 406 10.47 -5.26 -24.60
CA ARG A 406 9.74 -6.55 -24.58
C ARG A 406 8.21 -6.38 -24.44
N PHE A 407 7.74 -5.32 -23.77
CA PHE A 407 6.31 -5.04 -23.61
C PHE A 407 5.56 -4.85 -24.94
N VAL A 408 6.27 -4.48 -26.03
CA VAL A 408 5.63 -4.28 -27.35
C VAL A 408 5.14 -5.59 -27.93
N ASP A 409 5.91 -6.67 -27.71
CA ASP A 409 5.64 -7.98 -28.30
C ASP A 409 4.79 -8.88 -27.40
N ASP A 410 4.68 -8.57 -26.09
CA ASP A 410 3.79 -9.28 -25.16
C ASP A 410 2.83 -8.29 -24.47
N PRO A 411 1.54 -8.31 -24.78
CA PRO A 411 0.56 -7.38 -24.21
C PRO A 411 0.37 -7.53 -22.69
N ARG A 412 0.82 -8.64 -22.10
CA ARG A 412 0.73 -8.90 -20.66
C ARG A 412 1.79 -8.12 -19.87
N ILE A 413 2.93 -7.77 -20.49
CA ILE A 413 4.03 -7.06 -19.83
C ILE A 413 3.64 -5.58 -19.65
N PRO A 414 3.63 -5.03 -18.43
CA PRO A 414 3.41 -3.62 -18.19
C PRO A 414 4.65 -2.79 -18.55
N LEU A 415 4.45 -1.49 -18.81
CA LEU A 415 5.53 -0.55 -19.11
C LEU A 415 6.45 -0.29 -17.92
N ASP A 416 5.96 -0.48 -16.69
CA ASP A 416 6.70 -0.21 -15.47
C ASP A 416 6.44 -1.25 -14.36
N ASN A 417 7.25 -1.16 -13.29
CA ASN A 417 7.17 -2.00 -12.11
C ASN A 417 6.34 -1.37 -10.97
N ASN A 418 5.56 -0.33 -11.25
CA ASN A 418 4.81 0.41 -10.23
C ASN A 418 3.80 -0.45 -9.45
N ALA A 419 3.38 -1.60 -10.00
CA ALA A 419 2.48 -2.53 -9.32
C ALA A 419 3.17 -3.15 -8.10
N ALA A 420 4.39 -3.68 -8.25
CA ALA A 420 5.17 -4.23 -7.15
C ALA A 420 5.59 -3.15 -6.13
N GLU A 421 5.97 -1.95 -6.60
CA GLU A 421 6.28 -0.82 -5.71
C GLU A 421 5.07 -0.44 -4.84
N ARG A 422 3.86 -0.42 -5.42
CA ARG A 422 2.62 -0.18 -4.66
C ARG A 422 2.33 -1.29 -3.66
N ALA A 423 2.55 -2.54 -4.04
CA ALA A 423 2.37 -3.69 -3.16
C ALA A 423 3.30 -3.62 -1.92
N LEU A 424 4.53 -3.12 -2.08
CA LEU A 424 5.46 -2.93 -0.96
C LEU A 424 5.07 -1.80 0.00
N ARG A 425 4.11 -0.92 -0.35
CA ARG A 425 3.71 0.19 0.54
C ARG A 425 3.12 -0.30 1.85
N GLY A 426 2.27 -1.34 1.83
CA GLY A 426 1.71 -1.94 3.04
C GLY A 426 2.79 -2.40 4.02
N PRO A 427 3.69 -3.32 3.64
CA PRO A 427 4.82 -3.72 4.45
C PRO A 427 5.70 -2.55 4.94
N VAL A 428 5.98 -1.55 4.09
CA VAL A 428 6.81 -0.38 4.46
C VAL A 428 6.11 0.49 5.51
N VAL A 429 4.80 0.75 5.37
CA VAL A 429 4.02 1.50 6.37
C VAL A 429 3.97 0.72 7.69
N GLY A 430 3.69 -0.58 7.64
CA GLY A 430 3.71 -1.46 8.81
C GLY A 430 5.06 -1.42 9.51
N ARG A 431 6.17 -1.55 8.77
CA ARG A 431 7.53 -1.45 9.31
C ARG A 431 7.78 -0.13 10.04
N LYS A 432 7.29 1.00 9.50
CA LYS A 432 7.44 2.32 10.13
C LYS A 432 6.58 2.44 11.40
N ASN A 433 5.37 1.89 11.40
CA ASN A 433 4.42 2.03 12.52
C ASN A 433 4.74 1.12 13.71
N HIS A 434 5.20 -0.10 13.47
CA HIS A 434 5.45 -1.09 14.53
C HIS A 434 6.88 -1.67 14.51
N TYR A 435 7.82 -0.96 13.87
CA TYR A 435 9.24 -1.34 13.76
C TYR A 435 9.51 -2.70 13.09
N GLY A 436 8.52 -3.23 12.39
CA GLY A 436 8.56 -4.54 11.75
C GLY A 436 8.53 -5.71 12.74
N SER A 437 8.46 -6.90 12.18
CA SER A 437 8.66 -8.16 12.90
C SER A 437 10.12 -8.57 12.69
N ARG A 438 10.92 -8.60 13.76
CA ARG A 438 12.39 -8.71 13.66
C ARG A 438 12.92 -10.12 13.85
N SER A 439 12.23 -10.96 14.65
CA SER A 439 12.61 -12.36 14.84
C SER A 439 12.32 -13.17 13.58
N LEU A 440 13.01 -14.30 13.39
CA LEU A 440 12.78 -15.19 12.24
C LEU A 440 11.30 -15.60 12.13
N ARG A 441 10.70 -16.08 13.22
CA ARG A 441 9.27 -16.44 13.22
C ARG A 441 8.38 -15.23 12.95
N GLY A 442 8.72 -14.07 13.52
CA GLY A 442 8.00 -12.82 13.30
C GLY A 442 8.02 -12.37 11.83
N THR A 443 9.15 -12.55 11.13
CA THR A 443 9.24 -12.23 9.69
C THR A 443 8.42 -13.19 8.82
N GLN A 444 8.41 -14.48 9.14
CA GLN A 444 7.58 -15.48 8.44
C GLN A 444 6.09 -15.16 8.59
N VAL A 445 5.64 -14.91 9.81
CA VAL A 445 4.25 -14.55 10.11
C VAL A 445 3.85 -13.24 9.44
N ALA A 446 4.74 -12.24 9.40
CA ALA A 446 4.49 -10.98 8.71
C ALA A 446 4.33 -11.18 7.19
N ALA A 447 5.22 -11.95 6.56
CA ALA A 447 5.13 -12.27 5.14
C ALA A 447 3.81 -12.97 4.80
N LEU A 448 3.39 -13.93 5.64
CA LEU A 448 2.12 -14.65 5.49
C LEU A 448 0.94 -13.68 5.51
N PHE A 449 0.79 -12.86 6.54
CA PHE A 449 -0.38 -11.99 6.64
C PHE A 449 -0.37 -10.85 5.62
N TYR A 450 0.79 -10.30 5.26
CA TYR A 450 0.84 -9.36 4.12
C TYR A 450 0.38 -10.02 2.84
N THR A 451 0.79 -11.26 2.56
CA THR A 451 0.34 -12.03 1.39
C THR A 451 -1.18 -12.21 1.39
N LEU A 452 -1.73 -12.72 2.48
CA LEU A 452 -3.17 -12.98 2.58
C LEU A 452 -4.00 -11.70 2.46
N CYS A 453 -3.64 -10.65 3.21
CA CYS A 453 -4.39 -9.39 3.23
C CYS A 453 -4.30 -8.63 1.90
N GLU A 454 -3.09 -8.51 1.33
CA GLU A 454 -2.92 -7.77 0.08
C GLU A 454 -3.51 -8.53 -1.12
N THR A 455 -3.43 -9.87 -1.14
CA THR A 455 -4.10 -10.67 -2.18
C THR A 455 -5.62 -10.52 -2.09
N ALA A 456 -6.20 -10.58 -0.90
CA ALA A 456 -7.64 -10.37 -0.72
C ALA A 456 -8.07 -8.98 -1.26
N ARG A 457 -7.34 -7.91 -0.90
CA ARG A 457 -7.59 -6.55 -1.40
C ARG A 457 -7.45 -6.44 -2.92
N LEU A 458 -6.44 -7.12 -3.48
CA LEU A 458 -6.18 -7.10 -4.91
C LEU A 458 -7.35 -7.64 -5.73
N VAL A 459 -8.00 -8.68 -5.24
CA VAL A 459 -9.18 -9.29 -5.88
C VAL A 459 -10.51 -8.71 -5.40
N GLY A 460 -10.49 -7.64 -4.58
CA GLY A 460 -11.70 -6.94 -4.13
C GLY A 460 -12.44 -7.62 -2.98
N VAL A 461 -11.78 -8.52 -2.25
CA VAL A 461 -12.35 -9.22 -1.09
C VAL A 461 -11.89 -8.54 0.20
N ASP A 462 -12.81 -8.41 1.17
CA ASP A 462 -12.48 -7.90 2.50
C ASP A 462 -11.53 -8.86 3.23
N PRO A 463 -10.34 -8.39 3.70
CA PRO A 463 -9.36 -9.23 4.36
C PRO A 463 -9.88 -9.92 5.63
N HIS A 464 -10.77 -9.27 6.41
CA HIS A 464 -11.31 -9.85 7.62
C HIS A 464 -12.24 -11.02 7.30
N ALA A 465 -13.18 -10.83 6.37
CA ALA A 465 -14.11 -11.88 5.94
C ALA A 465 -13.35 -13.06 5.32
N TYR A 466 -12.33 -12.78 4.51
CA TYR A 466 -11.49 -13.80 3.91
C TYR A 466 -10.74 -14.63 4.95
N LEU A 467 -10.00 -13.98 5.85
CA LEU A 467 -9.20 -14.68 6.88
C LEU A 467 -10.08 -15.50 7.82
N LEU A 468 -11.27 -15.00 8.17
CA LEU A 468 -12.20 -15.73 9.01
C LEU A 468 -12.66 -17.01 8.31
N ARG A 469 -13.11 -16.93 7.07
CA ARG A 469 -13.52 -18.11 6.30
C ARG A 469 -12.38 -19.10 6.12
N ALA A 470 -11.18 -18.62 5.82
CA ALA A 470 -10.01 -19.47 5.61
C ALA A 470 -9.60 -20.21 6.90
N VAL A 471 -9.63 -19.53 8.05
CA VAL A 471 -9.26 -20.18 9.32
C VAL A 471 -10.34 -21.14 9.80
N ASP A 472 -11.64 -20.83 9.63
CA ASP A 472 -12.72 -21.73 9.98
C ASP A 472 -12.64 -23.02 9.17
N ALA A 473 -12.37 -22.93 7.86
CA ALA A 473 -12.14 -24.10 7.01
C ALA A 473 -10.91 -24.91 7.45
N ALA A 474 -9.81 -24.23 7.80
CA ALA A 474 -8.59 -24.88 8.25
C ALA A 474 -8.68 -25.50 9.64
N ILE A 475 -9.54 -24.98 10.54
CA ILE A 475 -9.85 -25.60 11.83
C ILE A 475 -10.70 -26.84 11.62
N ALA A 476 -11.72 -26.76 10.76
CA ALA A 476 -12.61 -27.90 10.46
C ALA A 476 -11.84 -29.03 9.75
N THR A 477 -10.96 -28.70 8.83
CA THR A 477 -10.14 -29.66 8.08
C THR A 477 -8.72 -29.12 7.95
N PRO A 478 -7.77 -29.57 8.81
CA PRO A 478 -6.39 -29.11 8.76
C PRO A 478 -5.75 -29.31 7.39
N GLY A 479 -5.03 -28.32 6.92
CA GLY A 479 -4.39 -28.31 5.60
C GLY A 479 -5.27 -27.78 4.46
N THR A 480 -6.52 -27.38 4.74
CA THR A 480 -7.40 -26.79 3.72
C THR A 480 -6.79 -25.48 3.19
N VAL A 481 -6.76 -25.38 1.87
CA VAL A 481 -6.39 -24.14 1.14
C VAL A 481 -7.65 -23.39 0.77
N THR A 482 -7.73 -22.13 1.16
CA THR A 482 -8.84 -21.23 0.80
C THR A 482 -8.25 -20.02 0.08
N LEU A 483 -8.53 -19.87 -1.20
CA LEU A 483 -8.09 -18.72 -1.99
C LEU A 483 -9.14 -17.60 -1.91
N PRO A 484 -8.74 -16.30 -1.98
CA PRO A 484 -9.68 -15.18 -1.81
C PRO A 484 -10.81 -15.14 -2.85
N ASP A 485 -10.53 -15.52 -4.11
CA ASP A 485 -11.51 -15.56 -5.20
C ASP A 485 -12.63 -16.59 -4.98
N ALA A 486 -12.42 -17.60 -4.13
CA ALA A 486 -13.49 -18.51 -3.71
C ALA A 486 -14.65 -17.78 -2.97
N LEU A 487 -14.40 -16.60 -2.41
CA LEU A 487 -15.43 -15.79 -1.77
C LEU A 487 -16.28 -15.00 -2.79
N LEU A 488 -15.72 -14.66 -3.94
CA LEU A 488 -16.46 -13.95 -5.01
C LEU A 488 -17.53 -14.85 -5.63
N ALA A 489 -17.25 -16.15 -5.75
CA ALA A 489 -18.18 -17.12 -6.33
C ALA A 489 -19.42 -17.40 -5.45
N THR A 490 -19.36 -17.10 -4.15
CA THR A 490 -20.47 -17.34 -3.20
C THR A 490 -21.39 -16.14 -2.98
N SER A 491 -21.07 -14.96 -3.54
CA SER A 491 -21.86 -13.73 -3.40
C SER A 491 -22.84 -13.48 -4.57
N THR A 492 -23.01 -14.41 -5.47
CA THR A 492 -23.89 -14.33 -6.66
C THR A 492 -25.16 -15.17 -6.54
N ASP A 493 -25.47 -15.76 -5.36
CA ASP A 493 -26.74 -16.45 -5.07
C ASP A 493 -27.65 -15.61 -4.17
#